data_879415656579db3d992f0bdb927a7d10
#
_entry.id   879415656579db3d992f0bdb927a7d10
#
_cell.length_a   1.000
_cell.length_b   1.000
_cell.length_c   1.000
_cell.angle_alpha   90.00
_cell.angle_beta   90.00
_cell.angle_gamma   90.00
#
_symmetry.space_group_name_H-M   'P 1'
#
loop_
_entity.id
_entity.type
_entity.pdbx_description
1 polymer ?
#
loop_
_entity_poly.entity_id
_entity_poly.type
_entity_poly.pdbx_seq_one_letter_code
_entity_poly.pdbx_strand_id
1 'polypeptide(L)'
;MAGLFVQKHAEALRLQGADVRVLYYESTGVQWLRDMWQGWQRLHREWGLPDVVQMNVLDKNGLLALYLKHHYHIPYFIIEHWSGYLPANFAFRGGWHGWIMRHIAKHANSIMPVSNVLKNAMQTCGIENAHWQKINNVVDDFFYQPYVKEPRTKKRLLHVSCFDEKAKNIKGLLRATRKVAEKRQDFELVLVGTGVDFEEDKAYADSLLFPNGILVFTGELTPEQVCRWMQQSDAFILFSRYETAGVVLAECLAVGLPIIGSNAGAIPEVVNSQTGMLIPSEDEDALANAISFMLDHYQDYNTAQIREHGKQYSFATVGKQLINLYGNRIS
;
A
#
# COMPACT_ATOMS: atom_id res chain seq x y z
N MET A 1 7.14 5.86 -8.88
CA MET A 1 6.04 5.50 -7.94
C MET A 1 5.99 6.31 -6.64
N ALA A 2 7.10 6.83 -6.12
CA ALA A 2 7.11 7.57 -4.83
C ALA A 2 6.14 8.78 -4.76
N GLY A 3 5.79 9.41 -5.87
CA GLY A 3 4.86 10.55 -5.91
C GLY A 3 3.37 10.20 -5.95
N LEU A 4 2.99 8.95 -6.25
CA LEU A 4 1.59 8.59 -6.48
C LEU A 4 0.72 8.72 -5.22
N PHE A 5 1.21 8.26 -4.08
CA PHE A 5 0.48 8.39 -2.80
C PHE A 5 0.28 9.85 -2.39
N VAL A 6 1.29 10.70 -2.64
CA VAL A 6 1.21 12.14 -2.39
C VAL A 6 0.12 12.78 -3.26
N GLN A 7 0.10 12.43 -4.54
CA GLN A 7 -0.90 12.95 -5.49
C GLN A 7 -2.31 12.52 -5.09
N LYS A 8 -2.52 11.25 -4.74
CA LYS A 8 -3.83 10.74 -4.32
C LYS A 8 -4.33 11.40 -3.03
N HIS A 9 -3.48 11.60 -2.02
CA HIS A 9 -3.87 12.32 -0.82
C HIS A 9 -4.17 13.80 -1.11
N ALA A 10 -3.38 14.45 -1.98
CA ALA A 10 -3.66 15.83 -2.38
C ALA A 10 -4.99 15.94 -3.13
N GLU A 11 -5.31 14.98 -3.99
CA GLU A 11 -6.59 14.93 -4.69
C GLU A 11 -7.76 14.67 -3.73
N ALA A 12 -7.59 13.73 -2.79
CA ALA A 12 -8.58 13.47 -1.75
C ALA A 12 -8.92 14.73 -0.95
N LEU A 13 -7.92 15.54 -0.61
CA LEU A 13 -8.11 16.83 0.06
C LEU A 13 -8.81 17.85 -0.83
N ARG A 14 -8.42 17.96 -2.11
CA ARG A 14 -9.06 18.88 -3.08
C ARG A 14 -10.54 18.56 -3.26
N LEU A 15 -10.92 17.28 -3.30
CA LEU A 15 -12.32 16.85 -3.36
C LEU A 15 -13.12 17.24 -2.11
N GLN A 16 -12.46 17.53 -0.99
CA GLN A 16 -13.09 18.10 0.21
C GLN A 16 -13.06 19.65 0.24
N GLY A 17 -12.64 20.29 -0.85
CA GLY A 17 -12.62 21.76 -0.96
C GLY A 17 -11.33 22.42 -0.47
N ALA A 18 -10.29 21.65 -0.11
CA ALA A 18 -9.00 22.23 0.27
C ALA A 18 -8.21 22.75 -0.94
N ASP A 19 -7.59 23.94 -0.81
CA ASP A 19 -6.60 24.40 -1.78
C ASP A 19 -5.24 23.78 -1.48
N VAL A 20 -4.83 22.79 -2.27
CA VAL A 20 -3.63 22.00 -2.03
C VAL A 20 -2.54 22.34 -3.04
N ARG A 21 -1.37 22.75 -2.53
CA ARG A 21 -0.14 22.96 -3.30
C ARG A 21 0.89 21.93 -2.90
N VAL A 22 1.59 21.38 -3.88
CA VAL A 22 2.62 20.35 -3.66
C VAL A 22 3.99 20.93 -3.94
N LEU A 23 4.85 20.91 -2.93
CA LEU A 23 6.27 21.22 -3.07
C LEU A 23 7.02 19.91 -3.35
N TYR A 24 7.60 19.81 -4.54
CA TYR A 24 8.35 18.65 -4.99
C TYR A 24 9.71 19.04 -5.56
N TYR A 25 10.74 18.26 -5.24
CA TYR A 25 12.09 18.39 -5.78
C TYR A 25 12.84 17.05 -5.67
N GLU A 26 13.77 16.81 -6.60
CA GLU A 26 14.54 15.54 -6.69
C GLU A 26 16.01 15.70 -6.32
N SER A 27 16.44 16.91 -6.05
CA SER A 27 17.85 17.22 -5.78
C SER A 27 18.36 16.60 -4.47
N THR A 28 19.66 16.34 -4.43
CA THR A 28 20.38 15.80 -3.27
C THR A 28 21.54 16.74 -2.86
N GLY A 29 22.18 16.43 -1.73
CA GLY A 29 23.32 17.21 -1.25
C GLY A 29 22.96 18.66 -0.89
N VAL A 30 23.83 19.63 -1.22
CA VAL A 30 23.62 21.05 -0.94
C VAL A 30 22.52 21.65 -1.82
N GLN A 31 22.36 21.16 -3.04
CA GLN A 31 21.33 21.61 -3.97
C GLN A 31 19.91 21.39 -3.41
N TRP A 32 19.70 20.32 -2.65
CA TRP A 32 18.45 20.03 -1.95
C TRP A 32 17.97 21.20 -1.07
N LEU A 33 18.85 21.77 -0.24
CA LEU A 33 18.51 22.91 0.62
C LEU A 33 18.09 24.14 -0.18
N ARG A 34 18.79 24.40 -1.28
CA ARG A 34 18.51 25.53 -2.16
C ARG A 34 17.14 25.37 -2.83
N ASP A 35 16.86 24.20 -3.40
CA ASP A 35 15.63 23.94 -4.15
C ASP A 35 14.42 23.94 -3.21
N MET A 36 14.56 23.34 -2.02
CA MET A 36 13.56 23.38 -0.97
C MET A 36 13.21 24.81 -0.59
N TRP A 37 14.23 25.64 -0.32
CA TRP A 37 14.03 27.02 0.11
C TRP A 37 13.46 27.90 -1.00
N GLN A 38 13.98 27.80 -2.22
CA GLN A 38 13.45 28.54 -3.38
C GLN A 38 12.01 28.13 -3.72
N GLY A 39 11.72 26.84 -3.65
CA GLY A 39 10.37 26.32 -3.84
C GLY A 39 9.40 26.87 -2.80
N TRP A 40 9.79 26.88 -1.53
CA TRP A 40 9.02 27.50 -0.46
C TRP A 40 8.79 29.01 -0.72
N GLN A 41 9.87 29.76 -1.01
CA GLN A 41 9.75 31.20 -1.26
C GLN A 41 8.83 31.52 -2.45
N ARG A 42 8.82 30.68 -3.49
CA ARG A 42 7.92 30.82 -4.63
C ARG A 42 6.47 30.61 -4.19
N LEU A 43 6.17 29.49 -3.51
CA LEU A 43 4.83 29.20 -3.02
C LEU A 43 4.31 30.28 -2.08
N HIS A 44 5.15 30.74 -1.16
CA HIS A 44 4.78 31.80 -0.21
C HIS A 44 4.48 33.14 -0.90
N ARG A 45 5.22 33.52 -1.95
CA ARG A 45 4.94 34.74 -2.73
C ARG A 45 3.67 34.64 -3.56
N GLU A 46 3.40 33.48 -4.14
CA GLU A 46 2.27 33.27 -5.03
C GLU A 46 0.95 33.04 -4.28
N TRP A 47 0.99 32.39 -3.13
CA TRP A 47 -0.18 31.84 -2.43
C TRP A 47 -0.31 32.28 -0.97
N GLY A 48 0.70 32.91 -0.38
CA GLY A 48 0.74 33.27 1.04
C GLY A 48 1.15 32.10 1.93
N LEU A 49 0.82 32.21 3.23
CA LEU A 49 1.07 31.18 4.22
C LEU A 49 0.00 30.10 4.15
N PRO A 50 0.35 28.81 4.22
CA PRO A 50 -0.65 27.73 4.32
C PRO A 50 -1.20 27.65 5.76
N ASP A 51 -2.43 27.17 5.90
CA ASP A 51 -3.02 26.84 7.19
C ASP A 51 -2.36 25.61 7.82
N VAL A 52 -1.87 24.68 6.99
CA VAL A 52 -1.27 23.41 7.42
C VAL A 52 -0.23 22.91 6.42
N VAL A 53 0.78 22.22 6.93
CA VAL A 53 1.76 21.50 6.11
C VAL A 53 1.61 19.99 6.32
N GLN A 54 1.43 19.24 5.23
CA GLN A 54 1.50 17.78 5.21
C GLN A 54 2.83 17.34 4.64
N MET A 55 3.58 16.58 5.41
CA MET A 55 4.77 15.87 4.93
C MET A 55 4.37 14.44 4.53
N ASN A 56 4.97 13.95 3.45
CA ASN A 56 4.90 12.54 3.09
C ASN A 56 6.29 11.93 3.25
N VAL A 57 6.39 10.92 4.11
CA VAL A 57 7.61 10.29 4.61
C VAL A 57 8.40 11.20 5.57
N LEU A 58 8.77 10.64 6.71
CA LEU A 58 9.59 11.30 7.72
C LEU A 58 11.05 11.28 7.26
N ASP A 59 11.53 12.42 6.82
CA ASP A 59 12.92 12.62 6.38
C ASP A 59 13.41 14.05 6.70
N LYS A 60 14.62 14.38 6.21
CA LYS A 60 15.22 15.71 6.40
C LYS A 60 14.40 16.88 5.83
N ASN A 61 13.44 16.61 4.92
CA ASN A 61 12.53 17.62 4.37
C ASN A 61 11.66 18.25 5.46
N GLY A 62 11.46 17.54 6.55
CA GLY A 62 10.76 18.03 7.74
C GLY A 62 11.44 19.21 8.45
N LEU A 63 12.67 19.51 8.14
CA LEU A 63 13.31 20.73 8.64
C LEU A 63 12.60 22.00 8.18
N LEU A 64 12.06 22.01 6.95
CA LEU A 64 11.22 23.11 6.48
C LEU A 64 9.93 23.19 7.27
N ALA A 65 9.23 22.07 7.47
CA ALA A 65 7.99 22.04 8.23
C ALA A 65 8.21 22.48 9.69
N LEU A 66 9.32 22.06 10.30
CA LEU A 66 9.73 22.48 11.63
C LEU A 66 10.02 23.99 11.69
N TYR A 67 10.74 24.54 10.70
CA TYR A 67 10.96 25.98 10.58
C TYR A 67 9.63 26.75 10.47
N LEU A 68 8.72 26.32 9.61
CA LEU A 68 7.41 26.94 9.41
C LEU A 68 6.57 26.93 10.69
N LYS A 69 6.61 25.84 11.44
CA LYS A 69 5.96 25.74 12.75
C LYS A 69 6.52 26.74 13.75
N HIS A 70 7.84 26.84 13.87
CA HIS A 70 8.44 27.72 14.87
C HIS A 70 8.38 29.20 14.50
N HIS A 71 8.48 29.51 13.20
CA HIS A 71 8.56 30.91 12.75
C HIS A 71 7.19 31.53 12.43
N TYR A 72 6.28 30.72 11.85
CA TYR A 72 4.95 31.18 11.40
C TYR A 72 3.81 30.53 12.17
N HIS A 73 4.10 29.67 13.13
CA HIS A 73 3.09 28.91 13.91
C HIS A 73 2.21 27.99 13.06
N ILE A 74 2.69 27.58 11.87
CA ILE A 74 1.97 26.69 10.96
C ILE A 74 2.08 25.25 11.46
N PRO A 75 0.96 24.56 11.77
CA PRO A 75 0.99 23.16 12.17
C PRO A 75 1.43 22.25 11.02
N TYR A 76 2.15 21.17 11.35
CA TYR A 76 2.50 20.17 10.34
C TYR A 76 2.20 18.75 10.81
N PHE A 77 1.91 17.91 9.81
CA PHE A 77 1.51 16.52 9.94
C PHE A 77 2.40 15.65 9.07
N ILE A 78 2.65 14.40 9.50
CA ILE A 78 3.52 13.47 8.79
C ILE A 78 2.71 12.24 8.41
N ILE A 79 2.55 11.97 7.11
CA ILE A 79 2.06 10.67 6.62
C ILE A 79 3.27 9.79 6.33
N GLU A 80 3.28 8.58 6.90
CA GLU A 80 4.43 7.68 6.77
C GLU A 80 4.05 6.41 6.00
N HIS A 81 4.88 6.09 4.99
CA HIS A 81 4.70 4.95 4.08
C HIS A 81 5.92 4.03 4.02
N TRP A 82 7.06 4.49 4.52
CA TRP A 82 8.34 3.82 4.28
C TRP A 82 8.49 2.51 5.06
N SER A 83 8.73 1.42 4.32
CA SER A 83 8.94 0.09 4.89
C SER A 83 10.26 -0.10 5.67
N GLY A 84 11.18 0.85 5.55
CA GLY A 84 12.51 0.75 6.19
C GLY A 84 12.52 0.80 7.73
N TYR A 85 11.38 1.02 8.37
CA TYR A 85 11.20 0.81 9.80
C TYR A 85 10.88 -0.64 10.17
N LEU A 86 10.34 -1.42 9.23
CA LEU A 86 9.94 -2.80 9.48
C LEU A 86 11.15 -3.70 9.70
N PRO A 87 11.13 -4.64 10.67
CA PRO A 87 12.27 -5.52 10.94
C PRO A 87 12.74 -6.31 9.70
N ALA A 88 11.80 -6.77 8.86
CA ALA A 88 12.11 -7.54 7.66
C ALA A 88 12.80 -6.71 6.55
N ASN A 89 12.68 -5.38 6.58
CA ASN A 89 13.30 -4.46 5.63
C ASN A 89 14.03 -3.31 6.32
N PHE A 90 14.61 -3.56 7.49
CA PHE A 90 15.18 -2.53 8.34
C PHE A 90 16.28 -1.73 7.65
N ALA A 91 16.05 -0.43 7.49
CA ALA A 91 16.98 0.51 6.89
C ALA A 91 17.06 1.86 7.64
N PHE A 92 16.35 1.98 8.78
CA PHE A 92 16.38 3.21 9.58
C PHE A 92 17.77 3.41 10.18
N ARG A 93 18.38 4.55 9.86
CA ARG A 93 19.73 4.91 10.33
C ARG A 93 19.64 5.66 11.65
N GLY A 94 20.37 5.18 12.66
CA GLY A 94 20.58 5.88 13.92
C GLY A 94 21.51 7.10 13.82
N GLY A 95 22.17 7.45 14.92
CA GLY A 95 23.13 8.55 14.97
C GLY A 95 22.47 9.93 14.72
N TRP A 96 23.21 10.83 14.11
CA TRP A 96 22.77 12.22 13.84
C TRP A 96 21.51 12.27 12.96
N HIS A 97 21.43 11.45 11.92
CA HIS A 97 20.26 11.38 11.06
C HIS A 97 19.03 10.96 11.85
N GLY A 98 19.13 9.87 12.61
CA GLY A 98 18.02 9.40 13.44
C GLY A 98 17.61 10.41 14.51
N TRP A 99 18.54 11.18 15.05
CA TRP A 99 18.24 12.25 15.99
C TRP A 99 17.39 13.36 15.34
N ILE A 100 17.76 13.81 14.12
CA ILE A 100 16.97 14.80 13.36
C ILE A 100 15.54 14.26 13.11
N MET A 101 15.42 13.00 12.65
CA MET A 101 14.11 12.40 12.39
C MET A 101 13.23 12.37 13.65
N ARG A 102 13.79 11.95 14.78
CA ARG A 102 13.08 11.94 16.07
C ARG A 102 12.68 13.35 16.50
N HIS A 103 13.54 14.32 16.29
CA HIS A 103 13.25 15.72 16.62
C HIS A 103 12.10 16.27 15.76
N ILE A 104 12.12 16.05 14.44
CA ILE A 104 11.02 16.44 13.56
C ILE A 104 9.73 15.72 13.96
N ALA A 105 9.78 14.42 14.18
CA ALA A 105 8.63 13.60 14.56
C ALA A 105 7.99 14.09 15.87
N LYS A 106 8.78 14.37 16.89
CA LYS A 106 8.32 14.83 18.21
C LYS A 106 7.55 16.16 18.15
N HIS A 107 7.92 17.05 17.23
CA HIS A 107 7.29 18.36 17.09
C HIS A 107 6.14 18.39 16.08
N ALA A 108 5.87 17.30 15.35
CA ALA A 108 4.70 17.21 14.48
C ALA A 108 3.41 17.29 15.29
N ASN A 109 2.36 17.85 14.70
CA ASN A 109 1.03 17.88 15.32
C ASN A 109 0.39 16.49 15.38
N SER A 110 0.71 15.63 14.40
CA SER A 110 0.39 14.20 14.43
C SER A 110 1.28 13.44 13.45
N ILE A 111 1.54 12.17 13.75
CA ILE A 111 2.12 11.21 12.80
C ILE A 111 1.01 10.25 12.35
N MET A 112 0.91 10.08 11.05
CA MET A 112 -0.13 9.31 10.38
C MET A 112 0.47 8.14 9.60
N PRO A 113 0.82 7.02 10.26
CA PRO A 113 1.29 5.83 9.58
C PRO A 113 0.14 5.15 8.81
N VAL A 114 0.47 4.53 7.68
CA VAL A 114 -0.52 3.83 6.83
C VAL A 114 -0.98 2.48 7.39
N SER A 115 -0.35 2.00 8.47
CA SER A 115 -0.75 0.79 9.20
C SER A 115 -0.31 0.86 10.67
N ASN A 116 -0.94 0.05 11.52
CA ASN A 116 -0.53 -0.09 12.92
C ASN A 116 0.82 -0.80 13.05
N VAL A 117 1.11 -1.75 12.14
CA VAL A 117 2.41 -2.41 12.08
C VAL A 117 3.52 -1.39 11.83
N LEU A 118 3.32 -0.46 10.89
CA LEU A 118 4.28 0.61 10.64
C LEU A 118 4.42 1.55 11.85
N LYS A 119 3.30 1.93 12.50
CA LYS A 119 3.33 2.70 13.74
C LYS A 119 4.22 2.05 14.79
N ASN A 120 3.98 0.76 15.08
CA ASN A 120 4.74 0.03 16.09
C ASN A 120 6.23 -0.06 15.73
N ALA A 121 6.55 -0.30 14.47
CA ALA A 121 7.94 -0.32 13.98
C ALA A 121 8.63 1.04 14.13
N MET A 122 7.95 2.15 13.81
CA MET A 122 8.47 3.50 14.05
C MET A 122 8.75 3.75 15.54
N GLN A 123 7.81 3.37 16.41
CA GLN A 123 7.97 3.51 17.86
C GLN A 123 9.17 2.69 18.39
N THR A 124 9.36 1.47 17.88
CA THR A 124 10.54 0.64 18.20
C THR A 124 11.86 1.32 17.76
N CYS A 125 11.84 2.12 16.70
CA CYS A 125 12.96 2.94 16.26
C CYS A 125 13.15 4.22 17.09
N GLY A 126 12.37 4.42 18.16
CA GLY A 126 12.42 5.59 19.04
C GLY A 126 11.80 6.85 18.42
N ILE A 127 10.92 6.70 17.45
CA ILE A 127 10.10 7.79 16.94
C ILE A 127 8.95 8.03 17.92
N GLU A 128 8.90 9.21 18.51
CA GLU A 128 7.91 9.60 19.51
C GLU A 128 7.06 10.77 19.01
N ASN A 129 5.77 10.72 19.29
CA ASN A 129 4.84 11.82 19.12
C ASN A 129 3.67 11.67 20.09
N ALA A 130 3.07 12.79 20.52
CA ALA A 130 1.91 12.76 21.39
C ALA A 130 0.64 12.25 20.69
N HIS A 131 0.58 12.33 19.36
CA HIS A 131 -0.59 12.04 18.57
C HIS A 131 -0.27 11.14 17.37
N TRP A 132 -0.83 9.93 17.41
CA TRP A 132 -0.74 8.94 16.33
C TRP A 132 -2.14 8.64 15.80
N GLN A 133 -2.30 8.75 14.49
CA GLN A 133 -3.57 8.44 13.84
C GLN A 133 -3.31 7.66 12.56
N LYS A 134 -3.78 6.40 12.46
CA LYS A 134 -3.67 5.66 11.19
C LYS A 134 -4.47 6.38 10.10
N ILE A 135 -3.86 6.52 8.91
CA ILE A 135 -4.51 6.99 7.69
C ILE A 135 -4.33 5.97 6.58
N ASN A 136 -5.39 5.67 5.86
CA ASN A 136 -5.32 4.70 4.78
C ASN A 136 -4.78 5.35 3.50
N ASN A 137 -4.11 4.55 2.65
CA ASN A 137 -3.86 4.93 1.28
C ASN A 137 -5.18 5.01 0.50
N VAL A 138 -5.19 5.81 -0.55
CA VAL A 138 -6.38 6.01 -1.39
C VAL A 138 -6.38 5.04 -2.56
N VAL A 139 -7.53 4.43 -2.82
CA VAL A 139 -7.82 3.58 -3.98
C VAL A 139 -8.64 4.38 -4.99
N ASP A 140 -8.27 4.28 -6.27
CA ASP A 140 -8.91 5.00 -7.37
C ASP A 140 -10.38 4.61 -7.55
N ASP A 141 -11.21 5.58 -7.92
CA ASP A 141 -12.66 5.42 -8.00
C ASP A 141 -13.11 4.38 -9.02
N PHE A 142 -12.29 4.08 -10.04
CA PHE A 142 -12.63 3.04 -11.03
C PHE A 142 -12.62 1.62 -10.46
N PHE A 143 -11.94 1.35 -9.32
CA PHE A 143 -12.03 0.06 -8.62
C PHE A 143 -13.40 -0.16 -7.96
N TYR A 144 -14.13 0.91 -7.68
CA TYR A 144 -15.47 0.83 -7.06
C TYR A 144 -16.60 0.73 -8.09
N GLN A 145 -16.31 0.83 -9.40
CA GLN A 145 -17.33 0.79 -10.43
C GLN A 145 -17.97 -0.61 -10.52
N PRO A 146 -19.26 -0.68 -10.83
CA PRO A 146 -19.90 -1.97 -11.09
C PRO A 146 -19.31 -2.62 -12.35
N TYR A 147 -19.26 -3.93 -12.36
CA TYR A 147 -18.76 -4.71 -13.49
C TYR A 147 -19.55 -6.00 -13.66
N VAL A 148 -19.42 -6.62 -14.83
CA VAL A 148 -19.97 -7.93 -15.16
C VAL A 148 -18.81 -8.88 -15.39
N LYS A 149 -18.83 -10.04 -14.73
CA LYS A 149 -17.86 -11.10 -15.00
C LYS A 149 -18.22 -11.81 -16.33
N GLU A 150 -17.21 -11.98 -17.16
CA GLU A 150 -17.34 -12.76 -18.38
C GLU A 150 -17.37 -14.26 -18.04
N PRO A 151 -18.20 -15.06 -18.74
CA PRO A 151 -18.19 -16.52 -18.57
C PRO A 151 -16.82 -17.11 -18.89
N ARG A 152 -16.35 -18.02 -18.04
CA ARG A 152 -15.06 -18.69 -18.21
C ARG A 152 -15.19 -20.17 -17.90
N THR A 153 -14.31 -20.96 -18.49
CA THR A 153 -14.23 -22.43 -18.25
C THR A 153 -13.37 -22.76 -17.04
N LYS A 154 -12.40 -21.89 -16.68
CA LYS A 154 -11.52 -22.05 -15.53
C LYS A 154 -11.77 -20.97 -14.47
N LYS A 155 -11.62 -21.34 -13.21
CA LYS A 155 -11.56 -20.40 -12.09
C LYS A 155 -10.24 -19.62 -12.16
N ARG A 156 -10.26 -18.34 -11.80
CA ARG A 156 -9.09 -17.49 -11.90
C ARG A 156 -8.65 -17.00 -10.53
N LEU A 157 -7.41 -17.33 -10.19
CA LEU A 157 -6.68 -16.74 -9.08
C LEU A 157 -5.78 -15.63 -9.62
N LEU A 158 -5.64 -14.56 -8.87
CA LEU A 158 -4.84 -13.40 -9.26
C LEU A 158 -3.78 -13.11 -8.21
N HIS A 159 -2.57 -12.79 -8.67
CA HIS A 159 -1.52 -12.16 -7.88
C HIS A 159 -1.03 -10.89 -8.59
N VAL A 160 -0.87 -9.80 -7.86
CA VAL A 160 -0.34 -8.53 -8.39
C VAL A 160 0.75 -8.02 -7.46
N SER A 161 1.96 -7.85 -7.97
CA SER A 161 3.07 -7.33 -7.16
C SER A 161 4.23 -6.78 -7.99
N CYS A 162 5.22 -6.22 -7.29
CA CYS A 162 6.47 -5.74 -7.86
C CYS A 162 7.56 -6.82 -7.87
N PHE A 163 7.28 -8.08 -8.01
CA PHE A 163 8.24 -9.20 -8.14
C PHE A 163 9.60 -8.93 -7.44
N ASP A 164 9.54 -8.73 -6.14
CA ASP A 164 10.65 -8.70 -5.19
C ASP A 164 10.52 -9.95 -4.32
N GLU A 165 11.28 -11.00 -4.62
CA GLU A 165 11.17 -12.30 -3.96
C GLU A 165 11.38 -12.21 -2.45
N LYS A 166 12.26 -11.29 -2.00
CA LYS A 166 12.48 -11.05 -0.58
C LYS A 166 11.19 -10.64 0.14
N ALA A 167 10.37 -9.82 -0.52
CA ALA A 167 9.13 -9.30 0.05
C ALA A 167 7.92 -10.16 -0.29
N LYS A 168 7.81 -10.63 -1.55
CA LYS A 168 6.58 -11.20 -2.11
C LYS A 168 6.50 -12.71 -2.11
N ASN A 169 7.63 -13.41 -1.93
CA ASN A 169 7.69 -14.87 -1.86
C ASN A 169 7.01 -15.56 -3.06
N ILE A 170 7.35 -15.10 -4.26
CA ILE A 170 6.77 -15.60 -5.51
C ILE A 170 7.08 -17.07 -5.71
N LYS A 171 8.32 -17.49 -5.41
CA LYS A 171 8.71 -18.89 -5.52
C LYS A 171 7.91 -19.81 -4.60
N GLY A 172 7.60 -19.35 -3.37
CA GLY A 172 6.71 -20.05 -2.46
C GLY A 172 5.27 -20.16 -2.99
N LEU A 173 4.74 -19.07 -3.56
CA LEU A 173 3.44 -19.07 -4.23
C LEU A 173 3.41 -20.07 -5.39
N LEU A 174 4.43 -20.10 -6.22
CA LEU A 174 4.55 -21.03 -7.35
C LEU A 174 4.59 -22.49 -6.88
N ARG A 175 5.38 -22.82 -5.84
CA ARG A 175 5.44 -24.20 -5.31
C ARG A 175 4.09 -24.64 -4.72
N ALA A 176 3.43 -23.80 -3.95
CA ALA A 176 2.11 -24.10 -3.41
C ALA A 176 1.08 -24.32 -4.54
N THR A 177 1.10 -23.46 -5.55
CA THR A 177 0.23 -23.59 -6.73
C THR A 177 0.52 -24.87 -7.51
N ARG A 178 1.79 -25.27 -7.62
CA ARG A 178 2.18 -26.52 -8.29
C ARG A 178 1.63 -27.75 -7.57
N LYS A 179 1.64 -27.78 -6.23
CA LYS A 179 1.03 -28.85 -5.43
C LYS A 179 -0.48 -28.98 -5.70
N VAL A 180 -1.18 -27.85 -5.88
CA VAL A 180 -2.61 -27.87 -6.24
C VAL A 180 -2.82 -28.37 -7.68
N ALA A 181 -1.99 -27.93 -8.62
CA ALA A 181 -2.08 -28.29 -10.03
C ALA A 181 -1.84 -29.78 -10.31
N GLU A 182 -1.21 -30.50 -9.39
CA GLU A 182 -1.10 -31.98 -9.45
C GLU A 182 -2.44 -32.68 -9.25
N LYS A 183 -3.36 -32.06 -8.51
CA LYS A 183 -4.63 -32.68 -8.11
C LYS A 183 -5.81 -32.14 -8.92
N ARG A 184 -5.73 -30.90 -9.45
CA ARG A 184 -6.81 -30.27 -10.21
C ARG A 184 -6.27 -29.27 -11.24
N GLN A 185 -6.98 -29.12 -12.36
CA GLN A 185 -6.58 -28.24 -13.48
C GLN A 185 -7.73 -27.33 -13.95
N ASP A 186 -8.78 -27.19 -13.15
CA ASP A 186 -9.97 -26.37 -13.41
C ASP A 186 -9.74 -24.89 -13.05
N PHE A 187 -8.48 -24.47 -12.89
CA PHE A 187 -8.11 -23.12 -12.53
C PHE A 187 -6.91 -22.59 -13.32
N GLU A 188 -6.68 -21.30 -13.22
CA GLU A 188 -5.46 -20.62 -13.65
C GLU A 188 -5.02 -19.64 -12.56
N LEU A 189 -3.70 -19.43 -12.44
CA LEU A 189 -3.09 -18.36 -11.64
C LEU A 189 -2.50 -17.33 -12.60
N VAL A 190 -3.01 -16.10 -12.51
CA VAL A 190 -2.51 -14.96 -13.27
C VAL A 190 -1.60 -14.13 -12.36
N LEU A 191 -0.35 -13.92 -12.83
CA LEU A 191 0.68 -13.15 -12.15
C LEU A 191 0.90 -11.83 -12.92
N VAL A 192 0.54 -10.73 -12.27
CA VAL A 192 0.59 -9.38 -12.84
C VAL A 192 1.71 -8.58 -12.19
N GLY A 193 2.49 -7.90 -13.00
CA GLY A 193 3.55 -7.00 -12.55
C GLY A 193 4.91 -7.37 -13.13
N THR A 194 5.91 -6.63 -12.69
CA THR A 194 7.32 -6.82 -13.01
C THR A 194 8.18 -6.39 -11.81
N GLY A 195 9.47 -6.63 -11.85
CA GLY A 195 10.36 -6.26 -10.75
C GLY A 195 11.75 -6.83 -10.92
N VAL A 196 12.56 -6.67 -9.88
CA VAL A 196 13.99 -7.07 -9.92
C VAL A 196 14.19 -8.57 -10.13
N ASP A 197 13.26 -9.39 -9.64
CA ASP A 197 13.34 -10.85 -9.71
C ASP A 197 12.40 -11.47 -10.76
N PHE A 198 11.70 -10.64 -11.58
CA PHE A 198 10.66 -11.11 -12.50
C PHE A 198 11.13 -12.22 -13.47
N GLU A 199 12.26 -12.02 -14.13
CA GLU A 199 12.80 -13.02 -15.08
C GLU A 199 13.27 -14.30 -14.37
N GLU A 200 13.84 -14.16 -13.17
CA GLU A 200 14.26 -15.31 -12.35
C GLU A 200 13.03 -16.11 -11.86
N ASP A 201 12.00 -15.43 -11.41
CA ASP A 201 10.75 -16.07 -10.94
C ASP A 201 10.02 -16.77 -12.09
N LYS A 202 10.05 -16.19 -13.30
CA LYS A 202 9.49 -16.81 -14.51
C LYS A 202 10.28 -18.05 -14.93
N ALA A 203 11.61 -17.99 -14.96
CA ALA A 203 12.44 -19.13 -15.22
C ALA A 203 12.26 -20.25 -14.18
N TYR A 204 12.07 -19.87 -12.90
CA TYR A 204 11.73 -20.82 -11.85
C TYR A 204 10.38 -21.49 -12.09
N ALA A 205 9.36 -20.74 -12.50
CA ALA A 205 8.05 -21.29 -12.85
C ALA A 205 8.13 -22.32 -13.98
N ASP A 206 8.92 -22.03 -15.02
CA ASP A 206 9.16 -22.97 -16.14
C ASP A 206 9.81 -24.28 -15.65
N SER A 207 10.72 -24.21 -14.68
CA SER A 207 11.38 -25.39 -14.10
C SER A 207 10.42 -26.29 -13.29
N LEU A 208 9.30 -25.76 -12.82
CA LEU A 208 8.30 -26.51 -12.06
C LEU A 208 7.37 -27.35 -12.94
N LEU A 209 7.46 -27.26 -14.26
CA LEU A 209 6.70 -28.06 -15.23
C LEU A 209 5.19 -28.05 -14.95
N PHE A 210 4.59 -26.87 -14.89
CA PHE A 210 3.14 -26.72 -14.72
C PHE A 210 2.37 -27.34 -15.90
N PRO A 211 1.18 -27.93 -15.65
CA PRO A 211 0.27 -28.28 -16.72
C PRO A 211 -0.11 -27.04 -17.55
N ASN A 212 -0.35 -27.24 -18.85
CA ASN A 212 -0.70 -26.15 -19.76
C ASN A 212 -1.90 -25.33 -19.28
N GLY A 213 -1.77 -24.01 -19.33
CA GLY A 213 -2.83 -23.06 -19.00
C GLY A 213 -3.15 -22.95 -17.51
N ILE A 214 -2.21 -23.33 -16.64
CA ILE A 214 -2.30 -23.06 -15.18
C ILE A 214 -1.69 -21.71 -14.84
N LEU A 215 -0.56 -21.32 -15.46
CA LEU A 215 0.10 -20.05 -15.19
C LEU A 215 -0.03 -19.07 -16.36
N VAL A 216 -0.26 -17.81 -16.03
CA VAL A 216 -0.24 -16.68 -16.97
C VAL A 216 0.56 -15.55 -16.36
N PHE A 217 1.65 -15.13 -17.02
CA PHE A 217 2.42 -13.94 -16.67
C PHE A 217 2.04 -12.82 -17.65
N THR A 218 1.58 -11.69 -17.12
CA THR A 218 1.14 -10.55 -17.95
C THR A 218 2.23 -9.50 -18.14
N GLY A 219 3.24 -9.46 -17.25
CA GLY A 219 4.11 -8.30 -17.12
C GLY A 219 3.42 -7.12 -16.45
N GLU A 220 4.00 -5.93 -16.59
CA GLU A 220 3.46 -4.70 -16.03
C GLU A 220 2.19 -4.25 -16.77
N LEU A 221 1.20 -3.83 -16.01
CA LEU A 221 -0.09 -3.35 -16.52
C LEU A 221 -0.42 -1.97 -15.94
N THR A 222 -1.28 -1.22 -16.63
CA THR A 222 -1.82 0.04 -16.06
C THR A 222 -2.79 -0.27 -14.91
N PRO A 223 -3.03 0.69 -13.99
CA PRO A 223 -3.99 0.49 -12.90
C PRO A 223 -5.38 0.07 -13.36
N GLU A 224 -5.86 0.60 -14.49
CA GLU A 224 -7.15 0.22 -15.07
C GLU A 224 -7.16 -1.21 -15.60
N GLN A 225 -6.04 -1.67 -16.17
CA GLN A 225 -5.88 -3.06 -16.61
C GLN A 225 -5.82 -4.00 -15.40
N VAL A 226 -5.11 -3.62 -14.34
CA VAL A 226 -5.10 -4.36 -13.05
C VAL A 226 -6.51 -4.47 -12.49
N CYS A 227 -7.27 -3.37 -12.48
CA CYS A 227 -8.66 -3.37 -12.05
C CYS A 227 -9.51 -4.37 -12.85
N ARG A 228 -9.37 -4.41 -14.19
CA ARG A 228 -10.09 -5.37 -15.04
C ARG A 228 -9.72 -6.82 -14.70
N TRP A 229 -8.44 -7.10 -14.46
CA TRP A 229 -8.02 -8.43 -14.02
C TRP A 229 -8.62 -8.80 -12.67
N MET A 230 -8.65 -7.88 -11.69
CA MET A 230 -9.31 -8.10 -10.40
C MET A 230 -10.81 -8.38 -10.57
N GLN A 231 -11.50 -7.58 -11.37
CA GLN A 231 -12.93 -7.75 -11.67
C GLN A 231 -13.24 -9.09 -12.33
N GLN A 232 -12.31 -9.61 -13.12
CA GLN A 232 -12.44 -10.88 -13.83
C GLN A 232 -11.82 -12.06 -13.08
N SER A 233 -11.41 -11.91 -11.82
CA SER A 233 -10.82 -12.99 -10.99
C SER A 233 -11.83 -13.50 -9.94
N ASP A 234 -11.58 -14.67 -9.39
CA ASP A 234 -12.43 -15.31 -8.40
C ASP A 234 -11.87 -15.17 -6.99
N ALA A 235 -10.54 -15.10 -6.86
CA ALA A 235 -9.85 -14.73 -5.63
C ALA A 235 -8.49 -14.11 -5.91
N PHE A 236 -7.99 -13.40 -4.93
CA PHE A 236 -6.66 -12.79 -4.92
C PHE A 236 -5.74 -13.50 -3.94
N ILE A 237 -4.46 -13.62 -4.28
CA ILE A 237 -3.47 -14.24 -3.39
C ILE A 237 -2.31 -13.27 -3.14
N LEU A 238 -1.98 -13.05 -1.87
CA LEU A 238 -0.79 -12.31 -1.46
C LEU A 238 -0.02 -13.10 -0.39
N PHE A 239 1.05 -13.77 -0.82
CA PHE A 239 1.87 -14.62 0.05
C PHE A 239 3.16 -13.93 0.51
N SER A 240 3.09 -12.63 0.77
CA SER A 240 4.22 -11.78 1.13
C SER A 240 4.82 -12.15 2.49
N ARG A 241 6.15 -11.97 2.64
CA ARG A 241 6.86 -12.05 3.93
C ARG A 241 6.69 -10.79 4.76
N TYR A 242 6.45 -9.65 4.12
CA TYR A 242 6.08 -8.40 4.80
C TYR A 242 5.31 -7.46 3.88
N GLU A 243 4.44 -6.65 4.46
CA GLU A 243 3.70 -5.56 3.82
C GLU A 243 3.63 -4.36 4.75
N THR A 244 3.73 -3.16 4.19
CA THR A 244 3.60 -1.91 4.95
C THR A 244 2.15 -1.46 5.06
N ALA A 245 1.41 -1.54 3.95
CA ALA A 245 0.00 -1.17 3.88
C ALA A 245 -0.84 -2.11 3.01
N GLY A 246 -0.20 -2.80 2.04
CA GLY A 246 -0.91 -3.70 1.13
C GLY A 246 -1.96 -3.01 0.28
N VAL A 247 -1.58 -1.95 -0.46
CA VAL A 247 -2.53 -1.16 -1.28
C VAL A 247 -3.34 -2.04 -2.22
N VAL A 248 -2.70 -3.04 -2.82
CA VAL A 248 -3.36 -4.01 -3.70
C VAL A 248 -4.51 -4.78 -2.99
N LEU A 249 -4.41 -5.00 -1.67
CA LEU A 249 -5.48 -5.60 -0.89
C LEU A 249 -6.68 -4.65 -0.76
N ALA A 250 -6.42 -3.35 -0.56
CA ALA A 250 -7.47 -2.34 -0.55
C ALA A 250 -8.19 -2.23 -1.91
N GLU A 251 -7.45 -2.38 -3.01
CA GLU A 251 -7.99 -2.48 -4.38
C GLU A 251 -8.87 -3.71 -4.55
N CYS A 252 -8.44 -4.88 -4.03
CA CYS A 252 -9.26 -6.10 -4.00
C CYS A 252 -10.56 -5.88 -3.22
N LEU A 253 -10.50 -5.23 -2.05
CA LEU A 253 -11.70 -4.91 -1.27
C LEU A 253 -12.64 -3.97 -2.06
N ALA A 254 -12.11 -2.95 -2.74
CA ALA A 254 -12.91 -2.03 -3.55
C ALA A 254 -13.65 -2.74 -4.68
N VAL A 255 -13.01 -3.71 -5.33
CA VAL A 255 -13.63 -4.57 -6.36
C VAL A 255 -14.60 -5.58 -5.74
N GLY A 256 -14.40 -5.99 -4.49
CA GLY A 256 -15.17 -7.05 -3.85
C GLY A 256 -14.62 -8.46 -4.08
N LEU A 257 -13.31 -8.56 -4.25
CA LEU A 257 -12.58 -9.80 -4.53
C LEU A 257 -12.07 -10.42 -3.22
N PRO A 258 -12.41 -11.69 -2.88
CA PRO A 258 -11.92 -12.35 -1.67
C PRO A 258 -10.41 -12.62 -1.77
N ILE A 259 -9.75 -12.64 -0.60
CA ILE A 259 -8.29 -12.62 -0.49
C ILE A 259 -7.79 -13.85 0.28
N ILE A 260 -6.74 -14.50 -0.22
CA ILE A 260 -5.86 -15.37 0.56
C ILE A 260 -4.62 -14.54 0.89
N GLY A 261 -4.39 -14.23 2.16
CA GLY A 261 -3.25 -13.44 2.61
C GLY A 261 -2.39 -14.17 3.62
N SER A 262 -1.07 -14.00 3.57
CA SER A 262 -0.17 -14.43 4.63
C SER A 262 -0.35 -13.58 5.90
N ASN A 263 -0.20 -14.16 7.07
CA ASN A 263 -0.21 -13.45 8.35
C ASN A 263 1.13 -12.70 8.56
N ALA A 264 1.38 -11.70 7.71
CA ALA A 264 2.63 -10.94 7.68
C ALA A 264 2.38 -9.44 7.50
N GLY A 265 3.16 -8.63 8.23
CA GLY A 265 3.07 -7.16 8.12
C GLY A 265 1.65 -6.65 8.34
N ALA A 266 1.20 -5.75 7.45
CA ALA A 266 -0.11 -5.13 7.52
C ALA A 266 -1.25 -5.96 6.89
N ILE A 267 -1.00 -7.15 6.34
CA ILE A 267 -2.02 -7.99 5.72
C ILE A 267 -3.17 -8.31 6.69
N PRO A 268 -2.92 -8.69 7.97
CA PRO A 268 -3.99 -8.95 8.94
C PRO A 268 -4.83 -7.73 9.33
N GLU A 269 -4.38 -6.52 9.01
CA GLU A 269 -5.19 -5.31 9.21
C GLU A 269 -6.27 -5.13 8.14
N VAL A 270 -6.17 -5.85 7.02
CA VAL A 270 -7.04 -5.75 5.84
C VAL A 270 -7.88 -7.01 5.65
N VAL A 271 -7.28 -8.19 5.86
CA VAL A 271 -7.92 -9.48 5.62
C VAL A 271 -8.50 -10.03 6.91
N ASN A 272 -9.79 -10.40 6.88
CA ASN A 272 -10.53 -11.04 7.97
C ASN A 272 -11.50 -12.10 7.40
N SER A 273 -12.25 -12.78 8.24
CA SER A 273 -13.16 -13.86 7.83
C SER A 273 -14.26 -13.42 6.85
N GLN A 274 -14.60 -12.13 6.75
CA GLN A 274 -15.58 -11.59 5.80
C GLN A 274 -14.95 -11.23 4.46
N THR A 275 -13.64 -10.96 4.43
CA THR A 275 -12.92 -10.50 3.24
C THR A 275 -11.99 -11.57 2.66
N GLY A 276 -11.78 -12.69 3.35
CA GLY A 276 -10.89 -13.74 2.88
C GLY A 276 -10.35 -14.65 3.97
N MET A 277 -9.15 -15.17 3.76
CA MET A 277 -8.47 -16.11 4.64
C MET A 277 -7.05 -15.61 4.96
N LEU A 278 -6.65 -15.79 6.23
CA LEU A 278 -5.26 -15.61 6.65
C LEU A 278 -4.61 -16.99 6.84
N ILE A 279 -3.41 -17.14 6.32
CA ILE A 279 -2.58 -18.33 6.47
C ILE A 279 -1.25 -17.98 7.15
N PRO A 280 -0.57 -18.92 7.82
CA PRO A 280 0.76 -18.68 8.35
C PRO A 280 1.72 -18.19 7.25
N SER A 281 2.59 -17.24 7.58
CA SER A 281 3.62 -16.78 6.65
C SER A 281 4.58 -17.91 6.30
N GLU A 282 4.99 -17.98 5.02
CA GLU A 282 5.93 -18.97 4.47
C GLU A 282 5.47 -20.44 4.56
N ASP A 283 4.23 -20.70 4.97
CA ASP A 283 3.65 -22.06 5.00
C ASP A 283 2.99 -22.38 3.65
N GLU A 284 3.74 -23.04 2.77
CA GLU A 284 3.29 -23.43 1.44
C GLU A 284 2.18 -24.49 1.45
N ASP A 285 2.15 -25.36 2.45
CA ASP A 285 1.10 -26.37 2.58
C ASP A 285 -0.20 -25.74 3.01
N ALA A 286 -0.15 -24.80 3.96
CA ALA A 286 -1.29 -23.99 4.32
C ALA A 286 -1.82 -23.17 3.12
N LEU A 287 -0.91 -22.60 2.30
CA LEU A 287 -1.29 -21.90 1.09
C LEU A 287 -1.95 -22.83 0.06
N ALA A 288 -1.40 -24.01 -0.19
CA ALA A 288 -1.98 -24.98 -1.13
C ALA A 288 -3.38 -25.42 -0.69
N ASN A 289 -3.58 -25.67 0.61
CA ASN A 289 -4.89 -25.99 1.18
C ASN A 289 -5.86 -24.82 1.05
N ALA A 290 -5.42 -23.57 1.33
CA ALA A 290 -6.23 -22.38 1.18
C ALA A 290 -6.63 -22.11 -0.28
N ILE A 291 -5.71 -22.33 -1.24
CA ILE A 291 -6.00 -22.26 -2.68
C ILE A 291 -7.10 -23.28 -3.04
N SER A 292 -6.94 -24.53 -2.64
CA SER A 292 -7.92 -25.57 -2.93
C SER A 292 -9.28 -25.26 -2.35
N PHE A 293 -9.33 -24.81 -1.09
CA PHE A 293 -10.56 -24.38 -0.43
C PHE A 293 -11.20 -23.19 -1.16
N MET A 294 -10.43 -22.14 -1.43
CA MET A 294 -10.93 -20.93 -2.07
C MET A 294 -11.50 -21.21 -3.48
N LEU A 295 -10.87 -22.09 -4.24
CA LEU A 295 -11.36 -22.49 -5.56
C LEU A 295 -12.77 -23.13 -5.48
N ASP A 296 -13.13 -23.77 -4.37
CA ASP A 296 -14.44 -24.39 -4.19
C ASP A 296 -15.44 -23.46 -3.48
N HIS A 297 -14.97 -22.45 -2.71
CA HIS A 297 -15.76 -21.65 -1.78
C HIS A 297 -15.70 -20.15 -2.01
N TYR A 298 -15.07 -19.63 -3.08
CA TYR A 298 -14.99 -18.18 -3.30
C TYR A 298 -16.36 -17.51 -3.41
N GLN A 299 -17.40 -18.25 -3.83
CA GLN A 299 -18.77 -17.74 -3.95
C GLN A 299 -19.48 -17.57 -2.60
N ASP A 300 -18.96 -18.17 -1.52
CA ASP A 300 -19.49 -18.01 -0.17
C ASP A 300 -19.15 -16.64 0.41
N TYR A 301 -18.16 -15.93 -0.19
CA TYR A 301 -17.80 -14.57 0.17
C TYR A 301 -18.77 -13.58 -0.48
N ASN A 302 -19.38 -12.74 0.36
CA ASN A 302 -20.32 -11.73 -0.10
C ASN A 302 -19.57 -10.51 -0.68
N THR A 303 -19.56 -10.39 -2.01
CA THR A 303 -18.93 -9.29 -2.74
C THR A 303 -19.36 -7.91 -2.22
N ALA A 304 -20.65 -7.72 -1.86
CA ALA A 304 -21.12 -6.43 -1.36
C ALA A 304 -20.55 -6.11 0.04
N GLN A 305 -20.40 -7.11 0.91
CA GLN A 305 -19.73 -6.93 2.21
C GLN A 305 -18.26 -6.61 2.05
N ILE A 306 -17.54 -7.31 1.16
CA ILE A 306 -16.13 -7.00 0.87
C ILE A 306 -15.99 -5.56 0.37
N ARG A 307 -16.85 -5.13 -0.56
CA ARG A 307 -16.84 -3.75 -1.08
C ARG A 307 -17.14 -2.71 0.00
N GLU A 308 -18.02 -3.04 0.96
CA GLU A 308 -18.29 -2.15 2.10
C GLU A 308 -17.02 -1.93 2.93
N HIS A 309 -16.25 -2.99 3.21
CA HIS A 309 -14.92 -2.85 3.83
C HIS A 309 -13.96 -2.01 2.99
N GLY A 310 -14.07 -2.05 1.66
CA GLY A 310 -13.25 -1.26 0.74
C GLY A 310 -13.50 0.25 0.82
N LYS A 311 -14.70 0.72 1.21
CA LYS A 311 -15.07 2.15 1.22
C LYS A 311 -14.16 3.02 2.10
N GLN A 312 -13.53 2.45 3.12
CA GLN A 312 -12.59 3.18 3.97
C GLN A 312 -11.35 3.70 3.24
N TYR A 313 -11.06 3.17 2.04
CA TYR A 313 -9.92 3.57 1.20
C TYR A 313 -10.32 4.53 0.06
N SER A 314 -11.59 4.93 -0.02
CA SER A 314 -12.05 5.85 -1.06
C SER A 314 -11.53 7.27 -0.85
N PHE A 315 -11.41 8.03 -1.95
CA PHE A 315 -11.07 9.45 -1.92
C PHE A 315 -11.93 10.24 -0.93
N ALA A 316 -13.24 10.00 -0.95
CA ALA A 316 -14.18 10.69 -0.06
C ALA A 316 -13.91 10.40 1.42
N THR A 317 -13.68 9.14 1.79
CA THR A 317 -13.46 8.74 3.18
C THR A 317 -12.11 9.25 3.71
N VAL A 318 -11.03 9.00 2.95
CA VAL A 318 -9.68 9.41 3.36
C VAL A 318 -9.56 10.94 3.38
N GLY A 319 -10.12 11.64 2.37
CA GLY A 319 -10.13 13.09 2.34
C GLY A 319 -10.85 13.70 3.54
N LYS A 320 -12.05 13.16 3.89
CA LYS A 320 -12.79 13.60 5.08
C LYS A 320 -12.02 13.34 6.38
N GLN A 321 -11.35 12.19 6.50
CA GLN A 321 -10.52 11.90 7.66
C GLN A 321 -9.37 12.89 7.79
N LEU A 322 -8.67 13.23 6.70
CA LEU A 322 -7.58 14.19 6.70
C LEU A 322 -8.07 15.60 7.09
N ILE A 323 -9.15 16.10 6.48
CA ILE A 323 -9.71 17.41 6.81
C ILE A 323 -10.11 17.51 8.29
N ASN A 324 -10.81 16.48 8.81
CA ASN A 324 -11.21 16.47 10.23
C ASN A 324 -9.98 16.47 11.16
N LEU A 325 -8.93 15.73 10.78
CA LEU A 325 -7.73 15.62 11.57
C LEU A 325 -6.95 16.95 11.62
N TYR A 326 -6.90 17.66 10.50
CA TYR A 326 -6.29 19.00 10.45
C TYR A 326 -7.13 20.02 11.22
N GLY A 327 -8.44 20.08 10.99
CA GLY A 327 -9.33 21.03 11.66
C GLY A 327 -9.32 20.90 13.20
N ASN A 328 -9.34 19.69 13.73
CA ASN A 328 -9.29 19.43 15.18
C ASN A 328 -7.94 19.77 15.85
N ARG A 329 -6.91 20.14 15.08
CA ARG A 329 -5.56 20.42 15.57
C ARG A 329 -5.08 21.84 15.23
N ILE A 330 -5.86 22.59 14.48
CA ILE A 330 -5.63 24.01 14.16
C ILE A 330 -6.36 24.90 15.16
N SER A 331 -7.47 24.41 15.73
CA SER A 331 -8.22 25.05 16.81
C SER A 331 -7.55 24.79 18.16
#